data_159b2635697e737a775b9aff217b411c
#
_entry.id   159b2635697e737a775b9aff217b411c
#
_cell.length_a   1.000
_cell.length_b   1.000
_cell.length_c   1.000
_cell.angle_alpha   90.00
_cell.angle_beta   90.00
_cell.angle_gamma   90.00
#
_symmetry.space_group_name_H-M   'P 1'
#
loop_
_entity.id
_entity.type
_entity.pdbx_description
1 polymer ?
#
loop_
_entity_poly.entity_id
_entity_poly.type
_entity_poly.pdbx_seq_one_letter_code
_entity_poly.pdbx_strand_id
1 'polypeptide(L)'
;AARYFSPLLIGIGKNEYFVASDASAVLRHTKHVMYLDDGEIAVMTPEGHHVFDRGRNAQEKISHEIEWSFEEVQKGGHPHFMLKEILEEPDAIANTIRGRLIPDEGLAKLGGLAGVVDRLKTMNRMIISACGTAYLAGRVGEYALEEYAGIPVEVDLASEFRYRKPVFDAGSVFCAISQSGETADTRASLREAKEKGVLTLGIVNVVGSTIARETDAGVYQHIGPEIGVASTKAFASQVAILTLLTLLLGRQREMSFVTGERIAKELQKIPDLMRRIIVGRDTIAEIAAKYQRYNNFFFLGRKYNLPV
;
A
#
# COMPACT_ATOMS: atom_id res chain seq x y z
N ALA A 1 -23.21 -15.59 -4.58
CA ALA A 1 -22.59 -14.44 -3.95
C ALA A 1 -22.76 -13.22 -4.86
N ALA A 2 -22.84 -12.03 -4.29
CA ALA A 2 -22.95 -10.79 -5.06
C ALA A 2 -22.12 -9.69 -4.39
N ARG A 3 -21.44 -8.87 -5.21
CA ARG A 3 -20.65 -7.74 -4.74
C ARG A 3 -21.31 -6.41 -5.12
N TYR A 4 -21.36 -5.51 -4.14
CA TYR A 4 -21.70 -4.11 -4.34
C TYR A 4 -20.99 -3.25 -3.29
N PHE A 5 -19.98 -2.49 -3.70
CA PHE A 5 -19.04 -1.69 -2.90
C PHE A 5 -18.09 -2.51 -1.99
N SER A 6 -18.60 -3.37 -1.10
CA SER A 6 -17.73 -4.15 -0.22
C SER A 6 -16.92 -5.19 -1.00
N PRO A 7 -15.63 -5.42 -0.65
CA PRO A 7 -14.82 -6.42 -1.30
C PRO A 7 -15.44 -7.82 -1.16
N LEU A 8 -15.36 -8.60 -2.24
CA LEU A 8 -15.79 -9.99 -2.24
C LEU A 8 -14.92 -10.79 -3.20
N LEU A 9 -14.44 -11.94 -2.74
CA LEU A 9 -13.71 -12.89 -3.53
C LEU A 9 -14.30 -14.29 -3.40
N ILE A 10 -14.03 -15.11 -4.41
CA ILE A 10 -14.34 -16.53 -4.42
C ILE A 10 -13.00 -17.30 -4.36
N GLY A 11 -12.80 -18.07 -3.30
CA GLY A 11 -11.73 -19.05 -3.20
C GLY A 11 -12.12 -20.31 -3.97
N ILE A 12 -11.22 -20.79 -4.83
CA ILE A 12 -11.43 -21.98 -5.66
C ILE A 12 -10.61 -23.12 -5.04
N GLY A 13 -11.28 -24.01 -4.34
CA GLY A 13 -10.68 -25.20 -3.74
C GLY A 13 -10.89 -26.46 -4.58
N LYS A 14 -10.45 -27.60 -4.05
CA LYS A 14 -10.65 -28.90 -4.68
C LYS A 14 -12.06 -29.40 -4.38
N ASN A 15 -12.95 -29.30 -5.37
CA ASN A 15 -14.38 -29.62 -5.27
C ASN A 15 -15.16 -28.76 -4.25
N GLU A 16 -14.69 -27.57 -3.97
CA GLU A 16 -15.33 -26.65 -3.03
C GLU A 16 -15.04 -25.18 -3.40
N TYR A 17 -15.92 -24.29 -2.96
CA TYR A 17 -15.78 -22.86 -3.14
C TYR A 17 -15.91 -22.16 -1.78
N PHE A 18 -15.14 -21.11 -1.61
CA PHE A 18 -15.15 -20.25 -0.43
C PHE A 18 -15.56 -18.84 -0.82
N VAL A 19 -16.33 -18.18 0.02
CA VAL A 19 -16.73 -16.78 -0.18
C VAL A 19 -16.17 -15.98 0.98
N ALA A 20 -15.36 -14.96 0.69
CA ALA A 20 -14.77 -14.12 1.70
C ALA A 20 -14.60 -12.68 1.21
N SER A 21 -14.43 -11.76 2.14
CA SER A 21 -14.08 -10.36 1.85
C SER A 21 -12.58 -10.12 1.81
N ASP A 22 -11.78 -11.05 2.35
CA ASP A 22 -10.33 -10.96 2.44
C ASP A 22 -9.66 -12.28 2.10
N ALA A 23 -8.53 -12.21 1.40
CA ALA A 23 -7.80 -13.39 0.92
C ALA A 23 -7.23 -14.23 2.06
N SER A 24 -6.84 -13.63 3.19
CA SER A 24 -6.29 -14.35 4.35
C SER A 24 -7.28 -15.35 4.93
N ALA A 25 -8.58 -15.09 4.82
CA ALA A 25 -9.63 -15.96 5.34
C ALA A 25 -9.71 -17.33 4.63
N VAL A 26 -9.29 -17.40 3.36
CA VAL A 26 -9.40 -18.63 2.54
C VAL A 26 -8.08 -19.38 2.41
N LEU A 27 -6.96 -18.80 2.82
CA LEU A 27 -5.61 -19.37 2.63
C LEU A 27 -5.41 -20.76 3.24
N ARG A 28 -6.17 -21.10 4.29
CA ARG A 28 -6.14 -22.44 4.87
C ARG A 28 -6.64 -23.53 3.91
N HIS A 29 -7.46 -23.15 2.96
CA HIS A 29 -8.19 -24.04 2.06
C HIS A 29 -7.69 -23.97 0.63
N THR A 30 -7.39 -22.77 0.15
CA THR A 30 -6.90 -22.55 -1.22
C THR A 30 -6.08 -21.27 -1.32
N LYS A 31 -5.14 -21.27 -2.28
CA LYS A 31 -4.43 -20.06 -2.72
C LYS A 31 -5.02 -19.44 -3.98
N HIS A 32 -5.95 -20.11 -4.63
CA HIS A 32 -6.55 -19.62 -5.87
C HIS A 32 -7.82 -18.84 -5.54
N VAL A 33 -7.83 -17.56 -5.91
CA VAL A 33 -8.95 -16.66 -5.65
C VAL A 33 -9.35 -15.91 -6.92
N MET A 34 -10.62 -15.59 -7.00
CA MET A 34 -11.21 -14.79 -8.04
C MET A 34 -11.91 -13.60 -7.40
N TYR A 35 -11.49 -12.39 -7.75
CA TYR A 35 -12.08 -11.15 -7.23
C TYR A 35 -13.30 -10.76 -8.07
N LEU A 36 -14.44 -10.55 -7.42
CA LEU A 36 -15.59 -9.96 -8.08
C LEU A 36 -15.44 -8.45 -8.21
N ASP A 37 -15.98 -7.88 -9.27
CA ASP A 37 -16.12 -6.44 -9.46
C ASP A 37 -17.49 -5.94 -8.99
N ASP A 38 -17.66 -4.61 -8.85
CA ASP A 38 -18.90 -4.04 -8.36
C ASP A 38 -20.08 -4.32 -9.31
N GLY A 39 -21.13 -4.90 -8.76
CA GLY A 39 -22.32 -5.29 -9.51
C GLY A 39 -22.26 -6.70 -10.08
N GLU A 40 -21.19 -7.45 -9.85
CA GLU A 40 -21.11 -8.84 -10.26
C GLU A 40 -21.79 -9.80 -9.27
N ILE A 41 -22.31 -10.88 -9.83
CA ILE A 41 -22.95 -11.98 -9.12
C ILE A 41 -22.24 -13.27 -9.52
N ALA A 42 -21.71 -14.01 -8.54
CA ALA A 42 -21.16 -15.35 -8.75
C ALA A 42 -22.18 -16.42 -8.33
N VAL A 43 -22.39 -17.38 -9.19
CA VAL A 43 -23.17 -18.60 -8.94
C VAL A 43 -22.19 -19.76 -8.90
N MET A 44 -22.15 -20.49 -7.79
CA MET A 44 -21.30 -21.66 -7.58
C MET A 44 -22.16 -22.88 -7.39
N THR A 45 -21.85 -23.95 -8.12
CA THR A 45 -22.53 -25.25 -8.07
C THR A 45 -21.47 -26.36 -7.98
N PRO A 46 -21.84 -27.60 -7.70
CA PRO A 46 -20.90 -28.72 -7.74
C PRO A 46 -20.22 -28.90 -9.12
N GLU A 47 -20.87 -28.45 -10.19
CA GLU A 47 -20.39 -28.59 -11.57
C GLU A 47 -19.44 -27.46 -11.98
N GLY A 48 -19.42 -26.34 -11.24
CA GLY A 48 -18.56 -25.19 -11.57
C GLY A 48 -19.08 -23.86 -11.03
N HIS A 49 -18.49 -22.78 -11.54
CA HIS A 49 -18.91 -21.42 -11.19
C HIS A 49 -19.15 -20.58 -12.45
N HIS A 50 -20.03 -19.62 -12.32
CA HIS A 50 -20.34 -18.62 -13.33
C HIS A 50 -20.42 -17.25 -12.70
N VAL A 51 -19.89 -16.24 -13.38
CA VAL A 51 -20.00 -14.84 -12.94
C VAL A 51 -20.81 -14.07 -13.96
N PHE A 52 -21.68 -13.22 -13.48
CA PHE A 52 -22.58 -12.39 -14.30
C PHE A 52 -22.49 -10.94 -13.84
N ASP A 53 -22.63 -10.02 -14.78
CA ASP A 53 -22.84 -8.61 -14.48
C ASP A 53 -24.33 -8.31 -14.14
N ARG A 54 -24.65 -7.05 -13.84
CA ARG A 54 -26.04 -6.62 -13.57
C ARG A 54 -26.99 -6.85 -14.75
N GLY A 55 -26.47 -6.83 -15.97
CA GLY A 55 -27.21 -7.10 -17.19
C GLY A 55 -27.43 -8.59 -17.46
N ARG A 56 -26.95 -9.48 -16.55
CA ARG A 56 -26.92 -10.93 -16.69
C ARG A 56 -26.04 -11.44 -17.83
N ASN A 57 -25.08 -10.64 -18.27
CA ASN A 57 -24.06 -11.09 -19.21
C ASN A 57 -22.99 -11.89 -18.46
N ALA A 58 -22.59 -13.04 -19.02
CA ALA A 58 -21.51 -13.84 -18.45
C ALA A 58 -20.18 -13.07 -18.51
N GLN A 59 -19.43 -13.12 -17.42
CA GLN A 59 -18.11 -12.50 -17.28
C GLN A 59 -17.05 -13.57 -17.10
N GLU A 60 -16.00 -13.50 -17.92
CA GLU A 60 -14.82 -14.32 -17.70
C GLU A 60 -13.92 -13.66 -16.65
N LYS A 61 -13.55 -14.40 -15.61
CA LYS A 61 -12.71 -13.91 -14.53
C LYS A 61 -11.40 -14.68 -14.47
N ILE A 62 -10.33 -13.95 -14.23
CA ILE A 62 -9.01 -14.54 -14.03
C ILE A 62 -8.88 -14.97 -12.56
N SER A 63 -8.42 -16.20 -12.35
CA SER A 63 -7.99 -16.65 -11.03
C SER A 63 -6.60 -16.12 -10.71
N HIS A 64 -6.43 -15.57 -9.53
CA HIS A 64 -5.16 -15.10 -9.00
C HIS A 64 -4.65 -16.09 -7.96
N GLU A 65 -3.35 -16.35 -7.96
CA GLU A 65 -2.71 -17.11 -6.90
C GLU A 65 -2.24 -16.16 -5.79
N ILE A 66 -2.62 -16.45 -4.53
CA ILE A 66 -2.14 -15.72 -3.38
C ILE A 66 -0.71 -16.18 -3.09
N GLU A 67 0.24 -15.26 -3.10
CA GLU A 67 1.66 -15.54 -2.88
C GLU A 67 1.96 -15.95 -1.42
N TRP A 68 1.11 -15.56 -0.47
CA TRP A 68 1.31 -15.81 0.96
C TRP A 68 1.08 -17.26 1.35
N SER A 69 1.82 -17.73 2.34
CA SER A 69 1.58 -19.02 2.98
C SER A 69 0.56 -18.89 4.13
N PHE A 70 -0.03 -20.03 4.53
CA PHE A 70 -0.94 -20.07 5.67
C PHE A 70 -0.21 -19.71 6.98
N GLU A 71 1.07 -20.10 7.11
CA GLU A 71 1.90 -19.79 8.24
C GLU A 71 2.13 -18.28 8.41
N GLU A 72 2.25 -17.55 7.31
CA GLU A 72 2.43 -16.09 7.34
C GLU A 72 1.22 -15.35 7.88
N VAL A 73 0.01 -15.88 7.70
CA VAL A 73 -1.22 -15.28 8.25
C VAL A 73 -1.51 -15.69 9.70
N GLN A 74 -0.65 -16.52 10.31
CA GLN A 74 -0.75 -16.87 11.72
C GLN A 74 0.09 -15.96 12.61
N LYS A 75 -0.19 -15.99 13.92
CA LYS A 75 0.57 -15.21 14.91
C LYS A 75 2.01 -15.69 15.10
N GLY A 76 2.38 -16.87 14.61
CA GLY A 76 3.75 -17.39 14.70
C GLY A 76 4.29 -17.51 16.15
N GLY A 77 3.44 -17.83 17.10
CA GLY A 77 3.80 -17.93 18.54
C GLY A 77 3.76 -16.59 19.29
N HIS A 78 3.48 -15.47 18.63
CA HIS A 78 3.33 -14.17 19.29
C HIS A 78 1.93 -14.00 19.90
N PRO A 79 1.78 -13.25 21.02
CA PRO A 79 0.48 -13.01 21.65
C PRO A 79 -0.44 -12.18 20.77
N HIS A 80 0.11 -11.26 19.97
CA HIS A 80 -0.63 -10.32 19.13
C HIS A 80 -0.04 -10.25 17.72
N PHE A 81 -0.88 -10.04 16.70
CA PHE A 81 -0.45 -9.79 15.33
C PHE A 81 0.46 -8.56 15.23
N MET A 82 0.08 -7.45 15.87
CA MET A 82 0.86 -6.23 15.86
C MET A 82 2.30 -6.45 16.35
N LEU A 83 2.52 -7.24 17.40
CA LEU A 83 3.87 -7.54 17.88
C LEU A 83 4.66 -8.35 16.84
N LYS A 84 4.04 -9.37 16.23
CA LYS A 84 4.66 -10.12 15.12
C LYS A 84 5.06 -9.17 14.00
N GLU A 85 4.15 -8.31 13.57
CA GLU A 85 4.31 -7.40 12.44
C GLU A 85 5.38 -6.34 12.69
N ILE A 86 5.50 -5.83 13.92
CA ILE A 86 6.62 -4.97 14.35
C ILE A 86 7.97 -5.70 14.19
N LEU A 87 8.02 -6.97 14.61
CA LEU A 87 9.25 -7.76 14.49
C LEU A 87 9.60 -8.12 13.04
N GLU A 88 8.63 -8.13 12.14
CA GLU A 88 8.80 -8.33 10.70
C GLU A 88 9.19 -7.07 9.93
N GLU A 89 9.09 -5.87 10.52
CA GLU A 89 9.37 -4.60 9.82
C GLU A 89 10.73 -4.55 9.11
N PRO A 90 11.84 -5.01 9.72
CA PRO A 90 13.15 -4.97 9.04
C PRO A 90 13.15 -5.76 7.73
N ASP A 91 12.51 -6.93 7.73
CA ASP A 91 12.43 -7.77 6.54
C ASP A 91 11.42 -7.22 5.52
N ALA A 92 10.34 -6.62 5.99
CA ALA A 92 9.37 -5.91 5.17
C ALA A 92 10.04 -4.76 4.39
N ILE A 93 10.85 -3.92 5.06
CA ILE A 93 11.59 -2.85 4.39
C ILE A 93 12.64 -3.42 3.42
N ALA A 94 13.39 -4.45 3.83
CA ALA A 94 14.37 -5.11 2.95
C ALA A 94 13.71 -5.65 1.66
N ASN A 95 12.52 -6.26 1.77
CA ASN A 95 11.75 -6.74 0.63
C ASN A 95 11.24 -5.58 -0.24
N THR A 96 10.76 -4.50 0.39
CA THR A 96 10.27 -3.30 -0.32
C THR A 96 11.33 -2.67 -1.19
N ILE A 97 12.58 -2.58 -0.73
CA ILE A 97 13.67 -1.93 -1.49
C ILE A 97 14.44 -2.89 -2.40
N ARG A 98 14.24 -4.19 -2.25
CA ARG A 98 14.97 -5.23 -3.01
C ARG A 98 14.78 -5.08 -4.52
N GLY A 99 15.89 -4.95 -5.26
CA GLY A 99 15.90 -4.81 -6.72
C GLY A 99 15.35 -3.46 -7.23
N ARG A 100 15.03 -2.55 -6.32
CA ARG A 100 14.48 -1.22 -6.65
C ARG A 100 15.44 -0.07 -6.34
N LEU A 101 16.35 -0.27 -5.40
CA LEU A 101 17.33 0.72 -4.97
C LEU A 101 18.67 0.45 -5.66
N ILE A 102 19.28 1.50 -6.20
CA ILE A 102 20.61 1.49 -6.85
C ILE A 102 21.50 2.49 -6.11
N PRO A 103 22.09 2.09 -4.95
CA PRO A 103 22.69 3.04 -4.03
C PRO A 103 23.87 3.80 -4.62
N ASP A 104 24.76 3.13 -5.37
CA ASP A 104 25.96 3.74 -5.93
C ASP A 104 25.68 4.73 -7.07
N GLU A 105 24.48 4.68 -7.64
CA GLU A 105 24.04 5.63 -8.65
C GLU A 105 23.09 6.71 -8.08
N GLY A 106 22.69 6.55 -6.81
CA GLY A 106 21.71 7.41 -6.17
C GLY A 106 20.34 7.39 -6.87
N LEU A 107 19.96 6.21 -7.38
CA LEU A 107 18.76 6.01 -8.19
C LEU A 107 17.81 4.99 -7.56
N ALA A 108 16.56 5.06 -8.00
CA ALA A 108 15.56 4.04 -7.76
C ALA A 108 14.92 3.58 -9.08
N LYS A 109 14.53 2.29 -9.14
CA LYS A 109 13.83 1.68 -10.26
C LYS A 109 12.50 1.11 -9.78
N LEU A 110 11.40 1.67 -10.25
CA LEU A 110 10.04 1.23 -9.95
C LEU A 110 9.40 0.69 -11.24
N GLY A 111 9.54 -0.62 -11.48
CA GLY A 111 9.13 -1.26 -12.74
C GLY A 111 7.65 -1.07 -13.06
N GLY A 112 6.78 -1.08 -12.06
CA GLY A 112 5.34 -0.84 -12.22
C GLY A 112 4.97 0.57 -12.71
N LEU A 113 5.93 1.51 -12.73
CA LEU A 113 5.74 2.88 -13.23
C LEU A 113 6.37 3.08 -14.63
N ALA A 114 7.02 2.07 -15.21
CA ALA A 114 7.77 2.21 -16.46
C ALA A 114 6.88 2.74 -17.62
N GLY A 115 5.64 2.28 -17.71
CA GLY A 115 4.69 2.69 -18.75
C GLY A 115 4.21 4.15 -18.67
N VAL A 116 4.42 4.82 -17.53
CA VAL A 116 3.92 6.17 -17.28
C VAL A 116 5.03 7.17 -16.94
N VAL A 117 6.29 6.74 -16.99
CA VAL A 117 7.44 7.54 -16.53
C VAL A 117 7.55 8.90 -17.23
N ASP A 118 7.22 9.00 -18.51
CA ASP A 118 7.30 10.27 -19.25
C ASP A 118 6.22 11.27 -18.81
N ARG A 119 5.03 10.77 -18.43
CA ARG A 119 3.99 11.61 -17.80
C ARG A 119 4.42 12.07 -16.40
N LEU A 120 5.10 11.20 -15.64
CA LEU A 120 5.62 11.54 -14.31
C LEU A 120 6.75 12.58 -14.34
N LYS A 121 7.58 12.56 -15.39
CA LYS A 121 8.63 13.61 -15.59
C LYS A 121 8.04 15.01 -15.74
N THR A 122 6.94 15.12 -16.44
CA THR A 122 6.29 16.39 -16.79
C THR A 122 5.17 16.79 -15.84
N MET A 123 4.87 15.99 -14.82
CA MET A 123 3.83 16.35 -13.85
C MET A 123 4.22 17.62 -13.09
N ASN A 124 3.22 18.45 -12.79
CA ASN A 124 3.37 19.69 -12.05
C ASN A 124 2.85 19.61 -10.61
N ARG A 125 2.06 18.59 -10.28
CA ARG A 125 1.47 18.39 -8.96
C ARG A 125 1.14 16.91 -8.72
N MET A 126 1.31 16.46 -7.49
CA MET A 126 0.82 15.15 -7.04
C MET A 126 -0.25 15.34 -5.96
N ILE A 127 -1.34 14.58 -6.06
CA ILE A 127 -2.37 14.49 -5.03
C ILE A 127 -2.34 13.07 -4.48
N ILE A 128 -2.08 12.92 -3.19
CA ILE A 128 -2.06 11.63 -2.50
C ILE A 128 -3.35 11.53 -1.67
N SER A 129 -4.09 10.44 -1.82
CA SER A 129 -5.29 10.20 -1.03
C SER A 129 -5.24 8.82 -0.37
N ALA A 130 -5.48 8.79 0.94
CA ALA A 130 -5.39 7.58 1.76
C ALA A 130 -6.17 7.72 3.07
N CYS A 131 -6.28 6.62 3.83
CA CYS A 131 -6.88 6.58 5.17
C CYS A 131 -5.87 6.11 6.22
N GLY A 132 -6.05 6.52 7.47
CA GLY A 132 -5.28 6.04 8.62
C GLY A 132 -3.77 6.28 8.47
N THR A 133 -2.97 5.27 8.80
CA THR A 133 -1.50 5.35 8.72
C THR A 133 -0.98 5.51 7.29
N ALA A 134 -1.72 5.04 6.27
CA ALA A 134 -1.38 5.29 4.87
C ALA A 134 -1.47 6.79 4.51
N TYR A 135 -2.43 7.53 5.08
CA TYR A 135 -2.47 8.99 4.98
C TYR A 135 -1.24 9.63 5.66
N LEU A 136 -0.85 9.13 6.83
CA LEU A 136 0.34 9.63 7.54
C LEU A 136 1.63 9.33 6.74
N ALA A 137 1.74 8.16 6.12
CA ALA A 137 2.83 7.87 5.19
C ALA A 137 2.86 8.84 3.99
N GLY A 138 1.68 9.15 3.43
CA GLY A 138 1.52 10.19 2.41
C GLY A 138 2.07 11.54 2.87
N ARG A 139 1.79 11.94 4.11
CA ARG A 139 2.32 13.19 4.71
C ARG A 139 3.85 13.20 4.84
N VAL A 140 4.47 12.06 5.13
CA VAL A 140 5.95 11.93 5.08
C VAL A 140 6.45 12.10 3.63
N GLY A 141 5.76 11.45 2.69
CA GLY A 141 6.09 11.52 1.27
C GLY A 141 5.93 12.93 0.68
N GLU A 142 4.96 13.71 1.14
CA GLU A 142 4.77 15.11 0.77
C GLU A 142 6.05 15.92 1.04
N TYR A 143 6.55 15.90 2.27
CA TYR A 143 7.80 16.59 2.60
C TYR A 143 8.98 16.13 1.73
N ALA A 144 9.10 14.83 1.49
CA ALA A 144 10.21 14.30 0.72
C ALA A 144 10.15 14.68 -0.77
N LEU A 145 8.97 14.57 -1.39
CA LEU A 145 8.76 14.93 -2.79
C LEU A 145 8.91 16.43 -3.04
N GLU A 146 8.40 17.26 -2.14
CA GLU A 146 8.56 18.70 -2.23
C GLU A 146 10.03 19.14 -2.06
N GLU A 147 10.69 18.64 -1.01
CA GLU A 147 12.07 19.03 -0.67
C GLU A 147 13.10 18.53 -1.68
N TYR A 148 12.94 17.30 -2.18
CA TYR A 148 13.99 16.66 -2.99
C TYR A 148 13.64 16.48 -4.46
N ALA A 149 12.35 16.53 -4.82
CA ALA A 149 11.94 16.41 -6.21
C ALA A 149 11.30 17.71 -6.77
N GLY A 150 11.08 18.72 -5.93
CA GLY A 150 10.49 20.00 -6.35
C GLY A 150 9.08 19.85 -6.90
N ILE A 151 8.31 18.87 -6.43
CA ILE A 151 6.96 18.58 -6.89
C ILE A 151 5.98 19.03 -5.82
N PRO A 152 5.09 20.00 -6.08
CA PRO A 152 4.01 20.33 -5.17
C PRO A 152 3.14 19.10 -4.88
N VAL A 153 2.94 18.82 -3.60
CA VAL A 153 2.15 17.65 -3.17
C VAL A 153 1.02 18.09 -2.26
N GLU A 154 -0.14 17.54 -2.46
CA GLU A 154 -1.29 17.66 -1.57
C GLU A 154 -1.65 16.28 -1.03
N VAL A 155 -1.76 16.13 0.28
CA VAL A 155 -2.17 14.89 0.91
C VAL A 155 -3.50 15.06 1.59
N ASP A 156 -4.48 14.25 1.22
CA ASP A 156 -5.84 14.37 1.72
C ASP A 156 -6.36 13.05 2.30
N LEU A 157 -7.17 13.15 3.33
CA LEU A 157 -7.92 12.00 3.83
C LEU A 157 -8.92 11.54 2.77
N ALA A 158 -8.88 10.28 2.42
CA ALA A 158 -9.76 9.75 1.38
C ALA A 158 -11.24 9.84 1.75
N SER A 159 -11.56 9.79 3.05
CA SER A 159 -12.91 10.02 3.57
C SER A 159 -13.43 11.43 3.28
N GLU A 160 -12.55 12.44 3.26
CA GLU A 160 -12.90 13.81 2.95
C GLU A 160 -12.84 14.06 1.44
N PHE A 161 -11.80 13.55 0.78
CA PHE A 161 -11.57 13.74 -0.64
C PHE A 161 -12.76 13.32 -1.50
N ARG A 162 -13.39 12.18 -1.18
CA ARG A 162 -14.54 11.65 -1.93
C ARG A 162 -15.79 12.55 -1.92
N TYR A 163 -15.89 13.47 -0.98
CA TYR A 163 -17.06 14.35 -0.84
C TYR A 163 -16.79 15.79 -1.25
N ARG A 164 -15.53 16.16 -1.39
CA ARG A 164 -15.18 17.47 -1.93
C ARG A 164 -15.15 17.45 -3.46
N LYS A 165 -15.09 18.63 -4.08
CA LYS A 165 -14.87 18.79 -5.54
C LYS A 165 -13.39 19.08 -5.79
N PRO A 166 -12.52 18.05 -5.91
CA PRO A 166 -11.09 18.29 -6.13
C PRO A 166 -10.85 18.98 -7.46
N VAL A 167 -9.90 19.91 -7.46
CA VAL A 167 -9.47 20.62 -8.67
C VAL A 167 -8.21 19.93 -9.18
N PHE A 168 -8.27 19.44 -10.40
CA PHE A 168 -7.13 18.89 -11.13
C PHE A 168 -6.79 19.78 -12.30
N ASP A 169 -5.51 19.96 -12.56
CA ASP A 169 -4.99 20.55 -13.79
C ASP A 169 -4.41 19.46 -14.72
N ALA A 170 -4.03 19.87 -15.93
CA ALA A 170 -3.57 18.94 -16.97
C ALA A 170 -2.27 18.17 -16.59
N GLY A 171 -1.51 18.67 -15.63
CA GLY A 171 -0.28 18.03 -15.14
C GLY A 171 -0.42 17.32 -13.81
N SER A 172 -1.64 17.26 -13.26
CA SER A 172 -1.89 16.56 -11.98
C SER A 172 -1.73 15.06 -12.13
N VAL A 173 -1.18 14.44 -11.08
CA VAL A 173 -1.12 12.98 -10.89
C VAL A 173 -1.78 12.64 -9.56
N PHE A 174 -2.63 11.63 -9.54
CA PHE A 174 -3.27 11.12 -8.33
C PHE A 174 -2.59 9.84 -7.86
N CYS A 175 -2.33 9.72 -6.56
CA CYS A 175 -1.73 8.54 -5.95
C CYS A 175 -2.61 8.01 -4.81
N ALA A 176 -3.16 6.82 -4.99
CA ALA A 176 -3.90 6.09 -3.97
C ALA A 176 -2.95 5.22 -3.14
N ILE A 177 -2.95 5.35 -1.80
CA ILE A 177 -2.16 4.49 -0.92
C ILE A 177 -3.10 3.66 -0.04
N SER A 178 -2.95 2.33 -0.10
CA SER A 178 -3.75 1.41 0.72
C SER A 178 -3.02 0.08 0.88
N GLN A 179 -2.84 -0.40 2.10
CA GLN A 179 -2.25 -1.73 2.33
C GLN A 179 -3.08 -2.83 1.65
N SER A 180 -4.37 -2.90 1.92
CA SER A 180 -5.26 -3.93 1.35
C SER A 180 -5.61 -3.69 -0.13
N GLY A 181 -5.53 -2.44 -0.60
CA GLY A 181 -6.04 -2.04 -1.90
C GLY A 181 -7.57 -2.12 -2.04
N GLU A 182 -8.29 -2.24 -0.90
CA GLU A 182 -9.74 -2.39 -0.84
C GLU A 182 -10.44 -1.32 0.01
N THR A 183 -9.68 -0.36 0.55
CA THR A 183 -10.24 0.72 1.39
C THR A 183 -11.29 1.52 0.62
N ALA A 184 -12.52 1.51 1.09
CA ALA A 184 -13.68 2.03 0.36
C ALA A 184 -13.54 3.51 -0.02
N ASP A 185 -13.09 4.35 0.91
CA ASP A 185 -12.92 5.78 0.66
C ASP A 185 -11.78 6.06 -0.31
N THR A 186 -10.66 5.33 -0.20
CA THR A 186 -9.52 5.46 -1.13
C THR A 186 -9.91 5.04 -2.55
N ARG A 187 -10.73 3.99 -2.69
CA ARG A 187 -11.28 3.56 -3.98
C ARG A 187 -12.23 4.61 -4.57
N ALA A 188 -13.08 5.23 -3.74
CA ALA A 188 -13.98 6.28 -4.20
C ALA A 188 -13.18 7.50 -4.69
N SER A 189 -12.13 7.90 -3.96
CA SER A 189 -11.22 8.98 -4.36
C SER A 189 -10.50 8.69 -5.68
N LEU A 190 -10.04 7.44 -5.86
CA LEU A 190 -9.43 6.98 -7.10
C LEU A 190 -10.38 7.10 -8.30
N ARG A 191 -11.64 6.67 -8.13
CA ARG A 191 -12.66 6.74 -9.19
C ARG A 191 -12.96 8.18 -9.58
N GLU A 192 -13.09 9.08 -8.61
CA GLU A 192 -13.25 10.52 -8.87
C GLU A 192 -12.09 11.08 -9.72
N ALA A 193 -10.84 10.73 -9.40
CA ALA A 193 -9.68 11.14 -10.19
C ALA A 193 -9.70 10.55 -11.61
N LYS A 194 -10.07 9.28 -11.77
CA LYS A 194 -10.18 8.63 -13.08
C LYS A 194 -11.27 9.24 -13.96
N GLU A 195 -12.44 9.52 -13.39
CA GLU A 195 -13.54 10.17 -14.14
C GLU A 195 -13.14 11.54 -14.68
N LYS A 196 -12.18 12.22 -14.04
CA LYS A 196 -11.59 13.48 -14.50
C LYS A 196 -10.38 13.31 -15.45
N GLY A 197 -10.03 12.07 -15.82
CA GLY A 197 -8.95 11.78 -16.77
C GLY A 197 -7.54 12.00 -16.22
N VAL A 198 -7.38 12.05 -14.89
CA VAL A 198 -6.09 12.23 -14.23
C VAL A 198 -5.30 10.91 -14.25
N LEU A 199 -3.97 10.98 -14.45
CA LEU A 199 -3.10 9.82 -14.31
C LEU A 199 -3.16 9.31 -12.86
N THR A 200 -3.47 8.02 -12.69
CA THR A 200 -3.64 7.41 -11.38
C THR A 200 -2.55 6.40 -11.07
N LEU A 201 -1.98 6.51 -9.87
CA LEU A 201 -1.00 5.58 -9.32
C LEU A 201 -1.56 4.86 -8.10
N GLY A 202 -1.13 3.61 -7.88
CA GLY A 202 -1.45 2.83 -6.69
C GLY A 202 -0.20 2.39 -5.93
N ILE A 203 -0.18 2.59 -4.61
CA ILE A 203 0.78 1.96 -3.71
C ILE A 203 -0.02 0.99 -2.83
N VAL A 204 0.11 -0.30 -3.10
CA VAL A 204 -0.70 -1.35 -2.46
C VAL A 204 0.17 -2.55 -2.08
N ASN A 205 -0.32 -3.39 -1.16
CA ASN A 205 0.37 -4.64 -0.83
C ASN A 205 -0.27 -5.86 -1.48
N VAL A 206 -1.60 -5.86 -1.60
CA VAL A 206 -2.33 -7.03 -2.10
C VAL A 206 -2.38 -7.03 -3.62
N VAL A 207 -1.73 -8.04 -4.23
CA VAL A 207 -1.75 -8.26 -5.68
C VAL A 207 -3.17 -8.56 -6.14
N GLY A 208 -3.59 -7.94 -7.24
CA GLY A 208 -4.94 -8.13 -7.79
C GLY A 208 -6.06 -7.41 -7.02
N SER A 209 -5.74 -6.62 -6.00
CA SER A 209 -6.73 -5.80 -5.29
C SER A 209 -7.41 -4.78 -6.23
N THR A 210 -8.54 -4.24 -5.80
CA THR A 210 -9.32 -3.31 -6.61
C THR A 210 -8.52 -2.07 -7.00
N ILE A 211 -7.81 -1.43 -6.06
CA ILE A 211 -6.95 -0.27 -6.37
C ILE A 211 -5.84 -0.65 -7.35
N ALA A 212 -5.22 -1.84 -7.19
CA ALA A 212 -4.19 -2.30 -8.12
C ALA A 212 -4.69 -2.46 -9.55
N ARG A 213 -5.92 -2.94 -9.73
CA ARG A 213 -6.54 -3.13 -11.05
C ARG A 213 -7.10 -1.85 -11.65
N GLU A 214 -7.58 -0.94 -10.82
CA GLU A 214 -8.22 0.29 -11.29
C GLU A 214 -7.23 1.44 -11.57
N THR A 215 -6.00 1.41 -11.02
CA THR A 215 -4.97 2.42 -11.31
C THR A 215 -4.25 2.18 -12.64
N ASP A 216 -3.76 3.26 -13.27
CA ASP A 216 -3.03 3.19 -14.54
C ASP A 216 -1.63 2.58 -14.39
N ALA A 217 -1.03 2.76 -13.21
CA ALA A 217 0.27 2.21 -12.84
C ALA A 217 0.39 2.10 -11.30
N GLY A 218 1.39 1.37 -10.80
CA GLY A 218 1.52 1.25 -9.35
C GLY A 218 2.75 0.51 -8.87
N VAL A 219 2.86 0.44 -7.55
CA VAL A 219 3.97 -0.23 -6.86
C VAL A 219 3.41 -1.13 -5.76
N TYR A 220 3.78 -2.40 -5.77
CA TYR A 220 3.48 -3.32 -4.68
C TYR A 220 4.49 -3.20 -3.55
N GLN A 221 4.03 -3.34 -2.31
CA GLN A 221 4.86 -3.24 -1.10
C GLN A 221 5.73 -4.49 -0.87
N HIS A 222 5.20 -5.69 -1.17
CA HIS A 222 5.85 -7.00 -0.95
C HIS A 222 6.26 -7.28 0.51
N ILE A 223 5.38 -6.97 1.45
CA ILE A 223 5.64 -7.10 2.90
C ILE A 223 4.94 -8.31 3.54
N GLY A 224 4.33 -9.19 2.74
CA GLY A 224 3.46 -10.24 3.26
C GLY A 224 2.14 -9.67 3.84
N PRO A 225 1.32 -10.52 4.46
CA PRO A 225 0.05 -10.10 5.04
C PRO A 225 0.25 -9.23 6.29
N GLU A 226 -0.57 -8.20 6.45
CA GLU A 226 -0.71 -7.42 7.68
C GLU A 226 -2.16 -7.53 8.15
N ILE A 227 -2.36 -8.09 9.34
CA ILE A 227 -3.68 -8.42 9.90
C ILE A 227 -4.02 -7.53 11.10
N GLY A 228 -2.99 -7.02 11.79
CA GLY A 228 -3.15 -6.07 12.88
C GLY A 228 -3.95 -4.84 12.43
N VAL A 229 -4.93 -4.42 13.22
CA VAL A 229 -5.76 -3.25 12.89
C VAL A 229 -4.91 -1.98 12.86
N ALA A 230 -4.01 -1.82 13.82
CA ALA A 230 -3.01 -0.76 13.81
C ALA A 230 -1.85 -1.20 12.90
N SER A 231 -1.70 -0.52 11.77
CA SER A 231 -0.68 -0.81 10.78
C SER A 231 0.71 -0.39 11.29
N THR A 232 1.70 -1.22 11.04
CA THR A 232 3.11 -1.00 11.39
C THR A 232 4.01 -1.18 10.17
N LYS A 233 4.26 -2.41 9.75
CA LYS A 233 5.15 -2.71 8.61
C LYS A 233 4.65 -2.14 7.28
N ALA A 234 3.33 -2.02 7.08
CA ALA A 234 2.80 -1.40 5.86
C ALA A 234 3.07 0.10 5.83
N PHE A 235 2.93 0.81 6.96
CA PHE A 235 3.31 2.21 7.07
C PHE A 235 4.79 2.43 6.73
N ALA A 236 5.69 1.69 7.37
CA ALA A 236 7.13 1.80 7.14
C ALA A 236 7.51 1.51 5.68
N SER A 237 6.88 0.48 5.06
CA SER A 237 7.04 0.16 3.64
C SER A 237 6.52 1.27 2.72
N GLN A 238 5.37 1.87 3.02
CA GLN A 238 4.81 2.99 2.23
C GLN A 238 5.76 4.19 2.25
N VAL A 239 6.34 4.52 3.40
CA VAL A 239 7.38 5.56 3.52
C VAL A 239 8.60 5.21 2.68
N ALA A 240 9.05 3.96 2.70
CA ALA A 240 10.17 3.51 1.87
C ALA A 240 9.86 3.62 0.36
N ILE A 241 8.65 3.24 -0.08
CA ILE A 241 8.22 3.40 -1.49
C ILE A 241 8.16 4.88 -1.88
N LEU A 242 7.62 5.75 -1.03
CA LEU A 242 7.57 7.18 -1.29
C LEU A 242 8.98 7.79 -1.35
N THR A 243 9.94 7.28 -0.56
CA THR A 243 11.36 7.64 -0.68
C THR A 243 11.97 7.15 -2.00
N LEU A 244 11.68 5.93 -2.43
CA LEU A 244 12.09 5.44 -3.76
C LEU A 244 11.47 6.26 -4.90
N LEU A 245 10.21 6.66 -4.77
CA LEU A 245 9.55 7.54 -5.73
C LEU A 245 10.20 8.93 -5.76
N THR A 246 10.56 9.46 -4.59
CA THR A 246 11.31 10.73 -4.47
C THR A 246 12.66 10.65 -5.16
N LEU A 247 13.41 9.55 -4.98
CA LEU A 247 14.67 9.30 -5.71
C LEU A 247 14.43 9.24 -7.22
N LEU A 248 13.45 8.43 -7.66
CA LEU A 248 13.13 8.27 -9.08
C LEU A 248 12.80 9.61 -9.74
N LEU A 249 11.94 10.40 -9.14
CA LEU A 249 11.45 11.67 -9.72
C LEU A 249 12.46 12.81 -9.50
N GLY A 250 13.07 12.89 -8.33
CA GLY A 250 14.04 13.92 -8.02
C GLY A 250 15.28 13.87 -8.92
N ARG A 251 15.80 12.64 -9.16
CA ARG A 251 16.95 12.44 -10.05
C ARG A 251 16.68 12.73 -11.53
N GLN A 252 15.42 12.72 -11.90
CA GLN A 252 14.98 13.15 -13.25
C GLN A 252 14.74 14.67 -13.34
N ARG A 253 14.83 15.40 -12.23
CA ARG A 253 14.62 16.84 -12.11
C ARG A 253 15.90 17.51 -11.60
N GLU A 254 15.86 18.01 -10.38
CA GLU A 254 16.93 18.89 -9.84
C GLU A 254 17.79 18.23 -8.75
N MET A 255 17.43 17.03 -8.27
CA MET A 255 18.21 16.35 -7.22
C MET A 255 19.61 16.00 -7.72
N SER A 256 20.63 16.50 -7.01
CA SER A 256 22.02 16.19 -7.33
C SER A 256 22.34 14.70 -7.13
N PHE A 257 23.37 14.21 -7.82
CA PHE A 257 23.90 12.85 -7.61
C PHE A 257 24.25 12.62 -6.13
N VAL A 258 24.97 13.54 -5.50
CA VAL A 258 25.42 13.42 -4.10
C VAL A 258 24.24 13.29 -3.14
N THR A 259 23.17 14.05 -3.35
CA THR A 259 21.95 13.96 -2.53
C THR A 259 21.26 12.62 -2.75
N GLY A 260 21.09 12.19 -4.00
CA GLY A 260 20.47 10.92 -4.33
C GLY A 260 21.24 9.72 -3.77
N GLU A 261 22.56 9.71 -3.94
CA GLU A 261 23.45 8.68 -3.39
C GLU A 261 23.35 8.60 -1.86
N ARG A 262 23.38 9.73 -1.17
CA ARG A 262 23.23 9.78 0.28
C ARG A 262 21.89 9.20 0.73
N ILE A 263 20.77 9.62 0.13
CA ILE A 263 19.43 9.12 0.47
C ILE A 263 19.36 7.60 0.21
N ALA A 264 19.85 7.15 -0.93
CA ALA A 264 19.82 5.74 -1.30
C ALA A 264 20.64 4.86 -0.32
N LYS A 265 21.86 5.30 0.03
CA LYS A 265 22.72 4.60 1.00
C LYS A 265 22.12 4.60 2.41
N GLU A 266 21.48 5.68 2.84
CA GLU A 266 20.79 5.70 4.14
C GLU A 266 19.55 4.79 4.13
N LEU A 267 18.74 4.81 3.08
CA LEU A 267 17.59 3.91 2.97
C LEU A 267 18.02 2.43 3.01
N GLN A 268 19.14 2.09 2.39
CA GLN A 268 19.68 0.72 2.42
C GLN A 268 20.02 0.23 3.83
N LYS A 269 20.38 1.14 4.75
CA LYS A 269 20.75 0.80 6.14
C LYS A 269 19.53 0.60 7.05
N ILE A 270 18.35 1.08 6.67
CA ILE A 270 17.16 1.09 7.53
C ILE A 270 16.84 -0.29 8.09
N PRO A 271 16.81 -1.39 7.31
CA PRO A 271 16.53 -2.72 7.87
C PRO A 271 17.46 -3.10 9.04
N ASP A 272 18.74 -2.83 8.92
CA ASP A 272 19.71 -3.17 9.98
C ASP A 272 19.60 -2.22 11.19
N LEU A 273 19.28 -0.95 10.98
CA LEU A 273 18.99 -0.01 12.06
C LEU A 273 17.75 -0.46 12.85
N MET A 274 16.69 -0.89 12.17
CA MET A 274 15.48 -1.41 12.82
C MET A 274 15.76 -2.69 13.60
N ARG A 275 16.55 -3.64 13.06
CA ARG A 275 16.97 -4.85 13.80
C ARG A 275 17.69 -4.49 15.10
N ARG A 276 18.58 -3.48 15.09
CA ARG A 276 19.27 -3.02 16.30
C ARG A 276 18.30 -2.46 17.34
N ILE A 277 17.27 -1.71 16.93
CA ILE A 277 16.24 -1.21 17.83
C ILE A 277 15.44 -2.37 18.44
N ILE A 278 15.05 -3.35 17.62
CA ILE A 278 14.28 -4.52 18.06
C ILE A 278 15.05 -5.37 19.08
N VAL A 279 16.38 -5.47 18.97
CA VAL A 279 17.21 -6.15 19.96
C VAL A 279 17.05 -5.51 21.36
N GLY A 280 16.86 -4.19 21.43
CA GLY A 280 16.66 -3.44 22.68
C GLY A 280 15.21 -3.41 23.20
N ARG A 281 14.30 -4.21 22.63
CA ARG A 281 12.85 -4.17 22.93
C ARG A 281 12.47 -4.40 24.39
N ASP A 282 13.27 -5.16 25.14
CA ASP A 282 12.99 -5.44 26.55
C ASP A 282 13.04 -4.18 27.39
N THR A 283 13.98 -3.28 27.13
CA THR A 283 14.03 -1.94 27.76
C THR A 283 12.77 -1.12 27.42
N ILE A 284 12.29 -1.21 26.17
CA ILE A 284 11.06 -0.52 25.76
C ILE A 284 9.86 -1.11 26.51
N ALA A 285 9.80 -2.45 26.68
CA ALA A 285 8.75 -3.12 27.44
C ALA A 285 8.75 -2.68 28.91
N GLU A 286 9.92 -2.54 29.54
CA GLU A 286 10.05 -2.02 30.91
C GLU A 286 9.53 -0.58 31.03
N ILE A 287 9.82 0.28 30.06
CA ILE A 287 9.29 1.65 30.00
C ILE A 287 7.79 1.62 29.83
N ALA A 288 7.27 0.83 28.91
CA ALA A 288 5.84 0.67 28.66
C ALA A 288 5.09 0.22 29.93
N ALA A 289 5.65 -0.73 30.68
CA ALA A 289 5.07 -1.19 31.94
C ALA A 289 4.91 -0.08 32.99
N LYS A 290 5.80 0.92 33.01
CA LYS A 290 5.68 2.06 33.92
C LYS A 290 4.52 2.98 33.55
N TYR A 291 4.20 3.08 32.26
CA TYR A 291 3.22 4.02 31.73
C TYR A 291 1.86 3.37 31.40
N GLN A 292 1.72 2.04 31.41
CA GLN A 292 0.50 1.31 31.04
C GLN A 292 -0.75 1.72 31.85
N ARG A 293 -0.56 2.34 33.03
CA ARG A 293 -1.66 2.84 33.88
C ARG A 293 -2.29 4.14 33.39
N TYR A 294 -1.66 4.83 32.44
CA TYR A 294 -2.18 6.08 31.88
C TYR A 294 -2.97 5.79 30.59
N ASN A 295 -4.09 6.47 30.42
CA ASN A 295 -5.00 6.25 29.30
C ASN A 295 -4.77 7.19 28.12
N ASN A 296 -3.95 8.24 28.30
CA ASN A 296 -3.74 9.27 27.29
C ASN A 296 -2.25 9.61 27.18
N PHE A 297 -1.79 9.72 25.92
CA PHE A 297 -0.42 10.08 25.58
C PHE A 297 -0.46 11.17 24.51
N PHE A 298 0.43 12.15 24.64
CA PHE A 298 0.64 13.16 23.61
C PHE A 298 1.97 12.91 22.91
N PHE A 299 1.92 12.78 21.60
CA PHE A 299 3.10 12.71 20.74
C PHE A 299 3.26 14.06 20.07
N LEU A 300 4.46 14.62 20.12
CA LEU A 300 4.79 15.93 19.57
C LEU A 300 5.90 15.78 18.53
N GLY A 301 5.69 16.31 17.34
CA GLY A 301 6.64 16.26 16.25
C GLY A 301 6.56 17.46 15.33
N ARG A 302 7.57 17.63 14.50
CA ARG A 302 7.61 18.63 13.41
C ARG A 302 8.16 17.99 12.15
N LYS A 303 7.76 18.50 10.99
CA LYS A 303 8.23 18.06 9.68
C LYS A 303 7.99 16.55 9.53
N TYR A 304 9.00 15.76 9.23
CA TYR A 304 8.89 14.30 9.08
C TYR A 304 8.39 13.57 10.34
N ASN A 305 8.60 14.14 11.54
CA ASN A 305 8.14 13.55 12.79
C ASN A 305 6.69 13.94 13.16
N LEU A 306 6.06 14.86 12.42
CA LEU A 306 4.67 15.24 12.68
C LEU A 306 3.69 14.11 12.33
N PRO A 307 3.82 13.41 11.17
CA PRO A 307 2.92 12.34 10.80
C PRO A 307 3.30 10.97 11.39
N VAL A 308 4.42 10.81 12.05
CA VAL A 308 4.87 9.59 12.71
C VAL A 308 4.52 9.63 14.19
#